data_24f5c32f502cdeb696e35466e2c85465
#
_entry.id   24f5c32f502cdeb696e35466e2c85465
#
_cell.length_a   1.000
_cell.length_b   1.000
_cell.length_c   1.000
_cell.angle_alpha   90.00
_cell.angle_beta   90.00
_cell.angle_gamma   90.00
#
_symmetry.space_group_name_H-M   'P 1'
#
loop_
_entity.id
_entity.type
_entity.pdbx_description
1 polymer ?
#
loop_
_entity_poly.entity_id
_entity_poly.type
_entity_poly.pdbx_seq_one_letter_code
_entity_poly.pdbx_strand_id
1 'polypeptide(L)'
;MKYNVGTMKYFLVGYMACGKTRRGKVIAEEQGVRFIDLDAYIVERENRSISEIFAAIGEAGFRRLETFYLKEVCELYQDFVLSTGGGTPCFNDNMAYMNAQGITLFLNTDTDTIVERLIR
;
A
#
# COMPACT_ATOMS: atom_id res chain seq x y z
N MET A 1 19.86 5.85 18.38
CA MET A 1 19.65 5.50 17.86
C MET A 1 18.96 4.88 17.74
N LYS A 2 18.63 4.89 17.42
CA LYS A 2 17.92 4.22 17.32
C LYS A 2 18.21 3.16 16.86
N TYR A 3 18.06 2.50 17.12
CA TYR A 3 18.20 1.56 16.64
C TYR A 3 17.35 1.25 15.88
N ASN A 4 17.12 1.70 15.25
CA ASN A 4 16.33 1.33 14.51
C ASN A 4 16.68 0.31 13.75
N VAL A 5 16.69 -0.58 14.21
CA VAL A 5 17.03 -1.69 13.59
C VAL A 5 16.01 -2.13 12.69
N GLY A 6 14.91 -1.56 12.78
CA GLY A 6 13.85 -1.98 11.92
C GLY A 6 13.70 -1.08 10.75
N THR A 7 12.72 -1.37 9.94
CA THR A 7 12.37 -0.54 8.82
C THR A 7 11.05 0.11 9.13
N MET A 8 10.78 1.25 8.51
CA MET A 8 9.53 1.96 8.73
C MET A 8 8.65 1.77 7.51
N LYS A 9 7.88 0.70 7.52
CA LYS A 9 6.97 0.39 6.44
C LYS A 9 5.55 0.61 6.90
N TYR A 10 4.89 1.58 6.29
CA TYR A 10 3.51 1.89 6.61
C TYR A 10 2.65 1.55 5.41
N PHE A 11 1.55 0.86 5.67
CA PHE A 11 0.60 0.48 4.62
C PHE A 11 -0.70 1.19 4.88
N LEU A 12 -1.08 2.07 3.95
CA LEU A 12 -2.29 2.87 4.12
C LEU A 12 -3.41 2.21 3.34
N VAL A 13 -4.46 1.79 4.04
CA VAL A 13 -5.59 1.12 3.43
C VAL A 13 -6.85 1.94 3.67
N GLY A 14 -7.89 1.67 2.89
CA GLY A 14 -9.15 2.38 3.02
C GLY A 14 -9.85 2.46 1.68
N TYR A 15 -11.01 3.08 1.67
CA TYR A 15 -11.79 3.19 0.45
C TYR A 15 -11.17 4.21 -0.49
N MET A 16 -11.44 4.03 -1.77
CA MET A 16 -10.85 4.87 -2.79
C MET A 16 -11.12 6.36 -2.59
N ALA A 17 -12.30 6.70 -2.13
CA ALA A 17 -12.70 8.09 -2.02
C ALA A 17 -12.19 8.81 -0.79
N CYS A 18 -11.33 8.20 0.01
CA CYS A 18 -10.98 8.76 1.30
C CYS A 18 -9.68 9.56 1.33
N GLY A 19 -9.11 9.85 0.16
CA GLY A 19 -7.94 10.71 0.12
C GLY A 19 -6.63 10.06 0.53
N LYS A 20 -6.49 8.76 0.25
CA LYS A 20 -5.29 8.03 0.65
C LYS A 20 -4.00 8.65 0.10
N THR A 21 -4.04 9.12 -1.14
CA THR A 21 -2.84 9.67 -1.74
C THR A 21 -2.38 10.92 -1.01
N ARG A 22 -3.30 11.84 -0.75
CA ARG A 22 -2.94 13.08 -0.07
C ARG A 22 -2.47 12.81 1.36
N ARG A 23 -3.21 11.97 2.08
CA ARG A 23 -2.86 11.65 3.46
C ARG A 23 -1.55 10.88 3.52
N GLY A 24 -1.37 9.97 2.58
CA GLY A 24 -0.14 9.19 2.55
C GLY A 24 1.09 10.04 2.34
N LYS A 25 0.98 11.05 1.46
CA LYS A 25 2.10 11.94 1.22
C LYS A 25 2.44 12.76 2.46
N VAL A 26 1.42 13.20 3.20
CA VAL A 26 1.65 13.95 4.42
C VAL A 26 2.35 13.09 5.46
N ILE A 27 1.89 11.85 5.63
CA ILE A 27 2.50 10.95 6.59
C ILE A 27 3.95 10.65 6.20
N ALA A 28 4.18 10.41 4.91
CA ALA A 28 5.53 10.12 4.46
C ALA A 28 6.46 11.28 4.74
N GLU A 29 5.98 12.50 4.50
CA GLU A 29 6.79 13.67 4.76
C GLU A 29 7.10 13.82 6.25
N GLU A 30 6.10 13.58 7.09
CA GLU A 30 6.29 13.67 8.53
C GLU A 30 7.26 12.64 9.05
N GLN A 31 7.24 11.45 8.45
CA GLN A 31 8.12 10.38 8.89
C GLN A 31 9.48 10.40 8.20
N GLY A 32 9.65 11.25 7.21
CA GLY A 32 10.91 11.33 6.48
C GLY A 32 11.16 10.14 5.58
N VAL A 33 10.09 9.54 5.04
CA VAL A 33 10.22 8.39 4.17
C VAL A 33 9.52 8.68 2.84
N ARG A 34 9.71 7.79 1.86
CA ARG A 34 9.10 7.99 0.55
C ARG A 34 7.64 7.59 0.56
N PHE A 35 6.89 8.16 -0.36
CA PHE A 35 5.51 7.76 -0.57
C PHE A 35 5.43 6.96 -1.86
N ILE A 36 4.72 5.84 -1.82
CA ILE A 36 4.52 4.99 -2.99
C ILE A 36 3.03 4.70 -3.10
N ASP A 37 2.48 4.89 -4.31
CA ASP A 37 1.11 4.51 -4.61
C ASP A 37 1.19 3.19 -5.36
N LEU A 38 0.61 2.15 -4.80
CA LEU A 38 0.76 0.81 -5.38
C LEU A 38 0.17 0.71 -6.77
N ASP A 39 -1.00 1.33 -7.00
CA ASP A 39 -1.61 1.29 -8.33
C ASP A 39 -0.71 1.97 -9.35
N ALA A 40 -0.17 3.13 -9.00
CA ALA A 40 0.74 3.84 -9.90
C ALA A 40 2.00 3.03 -10.14
N TYR A 41 2.49 2.35 -9.12
CA TYR A 41 3.66 1.51 -9.23
C TYR A 41 3.42 0.37 -10.23
N ILE A 42 2.23 -0.25 -10.14
CA ILE A 42 1.87 -1.35 -11.04
C ILE A 42 1.80 -0.84 -12.48
N VAL A 43 1.14 0.31 -12.68
CA VAL A 43 1.00 0.89 -14.01
C VAL A 43 2.38 1.15 -14.61
N GLU A 44 3.29 1.68 -13.82
CA GLU A 44 4.61 1.98 -14.31
C GLU A 44 5.38 0.71 -14.68
N ARG A 45 5.32 -0.30 -13.82
CA ARG A 45 6.04 -1.54 -14.07
C ARG A 45 5.48 -2.32 -15.23
N GLU A 46 4.15 -2.33 -15.37
CA GLU A 46 3.50 -3.08 -16.44
C GLU A 46 3.44 -2.30 -17.74
N ASN A 47 3.68 -1.00 -17.69
CA ASN A 47 3.58 -0.12 -18.84
C ASN A 47 2.20 -0.20 -19.48
N ARG A 48 1.17 -0.29 -18.66
CA ARG A 48 -0.23 -0.37 -19.07
C ARG A 48 -1.07 0.26 -17.99
N SER A 49 -2.24 0.79 -18.38
CA SER A 49 -3.19 1.30 -17.41
C SER A 49 -3.85 0.16 -16.66
N ILE A 50 -4.45 0.48 -15.51
CA ILE A 50 -5.18 -0.53 -14.75
C ILE A 50 -6.30 -1.12 -15.61
N SER A 51 -7.02 -0.29 -16.39
CA SER A 51 -8.07 -0.78 -17.27
C SER A 51 -7.53 -1.78 -18.28
N GLU A 52 -6.37 -1.48 -18.85
CA GLU A 52 -5.76 -2.37 -19.81
C GLU A 52 -5.37 -3.70 -19.18
N ILE A 53 -4.87 -3.65 -17.95
CA ILE A 53 -4.51 -4.88 -17.25
C ILE A 53 -5.76 -5.72 -17.00
N PHE A 54 -6.85 -5.09 -16.52
CA PHE A 54 -8.09 -5.82 -16.29
C PHE A 54 -8.61 -6.44 -17.58
N ALA A 55 -8.53 -5.70 -18.69
CA ALA A 55 -8.99 -6.22 -19.96
C ALA A 55 -8.17 -7.41 -20.43
N ALA A 56 -6.88 -7.38 -20.16
CA ALA A 56 -5.96 -8.42 -20.64
C ALA A 56 -5.99 -9.68 -19.79
N ILE A 57 -6.03 -9.55 -18.47
CA ILE A 57 -5.87 -10.70 -17.59
C ILE A 57 -6.96 -10.82 -16.52
N GLY A 58 -7.95 -9.93 -16.55
CA GLY A 58 -9.09 -10.00 -15.64
C GLY A 58 -8.75 -9.63 -14.21
N GLU A 59 -9.76 -9.70 -13.35
CA GLU A 59 -9.57 -9.33 -11.96
C GLU A 59 -8.59 -10.27 -11.27
N ALA A 60 -8.74 -11.58 -11.50
CA ALA A 60 -7.85 -12.54 -10.84
C ALA A 60 -6.39 -12.27 -11.20
N GLY A 61 -6.14 -11.94 -12.47
CA GLY A 61 -4.78 -11.62 -12.89
C GLY A 61 -4.27 -10.35 -12.25
N PHE A 62 -5.13 -9.33 -12.16
CA PHE A 62 -4.74 -8.09 -11.51
C PHE A 62 -4.41 -8.33 -10.04
N ARG A 63 -5.21 -9.15 -9.35
CA ARG A 63 -4.95 -9.42 -7.92
C ARG A 63 -3.62 -10.14 -7.73
N ARG A 64 -3.24 -10.99 -8.67
CA ARG A 64 -1.93 -11.63 -8.60
C ARG A 64 -0.81 -10.62 -8.79
N LEU A 65 -0.96 -9.69 -9.74
CA LEU A 65 0.02 -8.64 -9.94
C LEU A 65 0.12 -7.73 -8.72
N GLU A 66 -1.02 -7.41 -8.14
CA GLU A 66 -1.07 -6.55 -6.98
C GLU A 66 -0.25 -7.16 -5.83
N THR A 67 -0.45 -8.44 -5.58
CA THR A 67 0.29 -9.14 -4.54
C THR A 67 1.78 -9.20 -4.88
N PHE A 68 2.09 -9.49 -6.14
CA PHE A 68 3.48 -9.56 -6.58
C PHE A 68 4.20 -8.24 -6.34
N TYR A 69 3.58 -7.13 -6.75
CA TYR A 69 4.24 -5.84 -6.62
C TYR A 69 4.23 -5.32 -5.20
N LEU A 70 3.23 -5.68 -4.41
CA LEU A 70 3.25 -5.38 -2.99
C LEU A 70 4.51 -5.96 -2.35
N LYS A 71 4.79 -7.22 -2.65
CA LYS A 71 5.97 -7.88 -2.10
C LYS A 71 7.26 -7.31 -2.67
N GLU A 72 7.25 -6.94 -3.95
CA GLU A 72 8.43 -6.33 -4.55
C GLU A 72 8.79 -5.02 -3.87
N VAL A 73 7.78 -4.18 -3.60
CA VAL A 73 8.03 -2.92 -2.91
C VAL A 73 8.67 -3.18 -1.54
N CYS A 74 8.14 -4.15 -0.82
CA CYS A 74 8.67 -4.47 0.51
C CYS A 74 10.10 -4.98 0.46
N GLU A 75 10.47 -5.64 -0.62
CA GLU A 75 11.83 -6.17 -0.77
C GLU A 75 12.81 -5.12 -1.25
N LEU A 76 12.35 -4.22 -2.13
CA LEU A 76 13.23 -3.23 -2.70
C LEU A 76 13.44 -2.02 -1.83
N TYR A 77 12.47 -1.68 -1.01
CA TYR A 77 12.52 -0.46 -0.21
C TYR A 77 12.36 -0.79 1.26
N GLN A 78 13.07 -0.05 2.10
CA GLN A 78 13.02 -0.32 3.52
C GLN A 78 12.08 0.62 4.27
N ASP A 79 12.01 1.88 3.85
CA ASP A 79 11.21 2.87 4.56
C ASP A 79 10.28 3.55 3.58
N PHE A 80 8.99 3.44 3.83
CA PHE A 80 8.01 4.02 2.92
C PHE A 80 6.63 4.08 3.54
N VAL A 81 5.77 4.88 2.93
CA VAL A 81 4.34 4.81 3.13
C VAL A 81 3.78 4.32 1.80
N LEU A 82 3.12 3.19 1.82
CA LEU A 82 2.54 2.59 0.62
C LEU A 82 1.03 2.71 0.69
N SER A 83 0.46 3.44 -0.28
CA SER A 83 -0.99 3.52 -0.40
C SER A 83 -1.45 2.36 -1.26
N THR A 84 -2.34 1.54 -0.72
CA THR A 84 -2.85 0.37 -1.44
C THR A 84 -4.22 0.67 -2.00
N GLY A 85 -4.67 -0.14 -2.96
CA GLY A 85 -6.01 -0.02 -3.47
C GLY A 85 -7.02 -0.48 -2.43
N GLY A 86 -8.28 -0.10 -2.64
CA GLY A 86 -9.32 -0.44 -1.67
C GLY A 86 -9.49 -1.92 -1.44
N GLY A 87 -9.26 -2.73 -2.46
CA GLY A 87 -9.43 -4.17 -2.35
C GLY A 87 -8.16 -4.93 -1.99
N THR A 88 -7.00 -4.26 -2.01
CA THR A 88 -5.73 -4.95 -1.79
C THR A 88 -5.72 -5.83 -0.55
N PRO A 89 -6.17 -5.36 0.63
CA PRO A 89 -6.08 -6.18 1.83
C PRO A 89 -6.94 -7.44 1.79
N CYS A 90 -7.91 -7.50 0.91
CA CYS A 90 -8.89 -8.57 0.89
C CYS A 90 -8.46 -9.80 0.11
N PHE A 91 -7.33 -9.74 -0.60
CA PHE A 91 -6.93 -10.82 -1.49
C PHE A 91 -5.57 -11.40 -1.13
N ASN A 92 -5.44 -12.68 -1.37
CA ASN A 92 -4.15 -13.39 -1.33
C ASN A 92 -3.36 -13.17 -0.04
N ASP A 93 -4.07 -13.03 1.08
CA ASP A 93 -3.46 -12.83 2.40
C ASP A 93 -2.60 -11.57 2.47
N ASN A 94 -2.91 -10.58 1.64
CA ASN A 94 -2.13 -9.34 1.62
C ASN A 94 -2.15 -8.62 2.97
N MET A 95 -3.30 -8.65 3.67
CA MET A 95 -3.36 -7.98 4.96
C MET A 95 -2.41 -8.62 5.96
N ALA A 96 -2.36 -9.94 5.99
CA ALA A 96 -1.45 -10.64 6.90
C ALA A 96 0.00 -10.32 6.53
N TYR A 97 0.30 -10.29 5.23
CA TYR A 97 1.64 -9.98 4.79
C TYR A 97 2.04 -8.55 5.20
N MET A 98 1.15 -7.59 4.98
CA MET A 98 1.45 -6.20 5.34
C MET A 98 1.68 -6.05 6.84
N ASN A 99 0.84 -6.72 7.65
CA ASN A 99 0.98 -6.64 9.09
C ASN A 99 2.28 -7.29 9.58
N ALA A 100 2.76 -8.28 8.86
CA ALA A 100 4.03 -8.90 9.19
C ALA A 100 5.21 -8.02 8.80
N GLN A 101 5.03 -7.15 7.80
CA GLN A 101 6.11 -6.31 7.30
C GLN A 101 6.18 -4.96 8.01
N GLY A 102 5.08 -4.47 8.54
CA GLY A 102 5.08 -3.14 9.12
C GLY A 102 3.79 -2.80 9.80
N ILE A 103 3.40 -1.54 9.71
CA ILE A 103 2.23 -1.02 10.37
C ILE A 103 1.17 -0.67 9.34
N THR A 104 -0.04 -1.18 9.54
CA THR A 104 -1.15 -0.89 8.66
C THR A 104 -1.99 0.22 9.27
N LEU A 105 -2.21 1.28 8.51
CA LEU A 105 -3.02 2.43 8.92
C LEU A 105 -4.30 2.42 8.12
N PHE A 106 -5.41 2.51 8.81
CA PHE A 106 -6.71 2.49 8.16
C PHE A 106 -7.26 3.91 8.09
N LEU A 107 -7.51 4.41 6.90
CA LEU A 107 -8.01 5.76 6.71
C LEU A 107 -9.53 5.76 6.79
N ASN A 108 -10.06 6.56 7.71
CA ASN A 108 -11.48 6.65 7.92
C ASN A 108 -12.07 7.75 7.05
N THR A 109 -12.99 7.39 6.16
CA THR A 109 -13.56 8.35 5.21
C THR A 109 -14.45 9.38 5.88
N ASP A 110 -15.09 9.01 6.98
CA ASP A 110 -16.06 9.90 7.59
C ASP A 110 -15.43 11.04 8.35
N THR A 111 -14.34 10.79 9.01
CA THR A 111 -13.74 11.79 9.89
C THR A 111 -12.35 12.21 9.45
N ASP A 112 -11.87 11.64 8.35
CA ASP A 112 -10.55 11.97 7.87
C ASP A 112 -9.49 11.57 8.89
N THR A 113 -9.80 10.59 9.69
CA THR A 113 -8.95 10.13 10.78
C THR A 113 -8.22 8.87 10.35
N ILE A 114 -7.00 8.72 10.81
CA ILE A 114 -6.23 7.53 10.55
C ILE A 114 -6.24 6.67 11.81
N VAL A 115 -6.67 5.43 11.65
CA VAL A 115 -6.70 4.49 12.76
C VAL A 115 -5.60 3.49 12.55
N GLU A 116 -4.66 3.46 13.47
CA GLU A 116 -3.55 2.52 13.40
C GLU A 116 -4.02 1.15 13.81
N ARG A 117 -3.61 0.14 13.06
CA ARG A 117 -3.97 -1.22 13.37
C ARG A 117 -2.74 -2.08 13.46
N LEU A 118 -2.62 -2.78 14.57
CA LEU A 118 -1.56 -3.73 14.78
C LEU A 118 -2.21 -5.09 14.88
N ILE A 119 -2.26 -5.81 13.78
CA ILE A 119 -2.90 -7.10 13.74
C ILE A 119 -1.83 -8.17 13.80
N ARG A 120 -1.94 -9.00 14.75
CA ARG A 120 -0.96 -10.06 14.96
C ARG A 120 -1.56 -11.42 14.64
#